data_aa8b7c088b868be0a155816dcef2ac00
#
_entry.id   aa8b7c088b868be0a155816dcef2ac00
#
_cell.length_a   1.000
_cell.length_b   1.000
_cell.length_c   1.000
_cell.angle_alpha   90.00
_cell.angle_beta   90.00
_cell.angle_gamma   90.00
#
_symmetry.space_group_name_H-M   'P 1'
#
loop_
_entity.id
_entity.type
_entity.pdbx_description
1 polymer ?
#
loop_
_entity_poly.entity_id
_entity_poly.type
_entity_poly.pdbx_seq_one_letter_code
_entity_poly.pdbx_strand_id
1 'polypeptide(L)'
;MPCTKEAQLRHVGYGRFYMLVNRILMALTTEQLLKELHELKHDADLEKWLASTSSSVVTLHAYLDFLLKKSGFKRAQVCRDAHVDATFGYQIFQGTRGASRNTLLRLALALHITLYETNVMLRLGGCNALYCKEKFDAIVIFGLDHQRSVPDVNDMLYDHNLPLLEA
;
A
#
# COMPACT_ATOMS: atom_id res chain seq x y z
N MET A 1 -1.93 -16.08 22.41
CA MET A 1 -1.15 -14.94 22.94
C MET A 1 -0.72 -14.09 21.77
N PRO A 2 -1.19 -12.85 21.62
CA PRO A 2 -0.80 -11.98 20.50
C PRO A 2 0.59 -11.42 20.74
N CYS A 3 1.42 -11.51 19.73
CA CYS A 3 2.85 -11.27 19.70
C CYS A 3 3.21 -9.80 19.86
N THR A 4 4.09 -9.51 20.79
CA THR A 4 4.65 -8.25 21.28
C THR A 4 5.54 -7.48 20.27
N LYS A 5 5.22 -7.43 18.98
CA LYS A 5 5.96 -6.58 18.01
C LYS A 5 5.54 -5.11 18.02
N GLU A 6 4.36 -4.79 18.53
CA GLU A 6 3.89 -3.38 18.59
C GLU A 6 4.56 -2.53 19.69
N ALA A 7 5.10 -3.16 20.73
CA ALA A 7 5.75 -2.45 21.83
C ALA A 7 7.16 -1.94 21.50
N GLN A 8 7.85 -2.55 20.55
CA GLN A 8 9.24 -2.21 20.21
C GLN A 8 9.38 -1.03 19.23
N LEU A 9 8.31 -0.67 18.51
CA LEU A 9 8.31 0.44 17.54
C LEU A 9 8.13 1.84 18.17
N ARG A 10 7.90 1.91 19.49
CA ARG A 10 7.65 3.20 20.19
C ARG A 10 8.91 4.01 20.52
N HIS A 11 10.12 3.49 20.33
CA HIS A 11 11.32 4.09 20.89
C HIS A 11 12.24 4.87 19.96
N VAL A 12 11.94 4.99 18.66
CA VAL A 12 12.81 5.77 17.77
C VAL A 12 11.93 6.66 16.88
N GLY A 13 11.90 7.97 17.14
CA GLY A 13 11.51 9.07 16.24
C GLY A 13 10.31 8.95 15.27
N TYR A 14 9.79 7.77 15.08
CA TYR A 14 8.73 7.39 14.14
C TYR A 14 7.30 7.58 14.67
N GLY A 15 7.14 7.88 15.97
CA GLY A 15 5.84 7.99 16.60
C GLY A 15 4.92 9.00 15.91
N ARG A 16 5.47 10.09 15.42
CA ARG A 16 4.70 11.15 14.75
C ARG A 16 4.27 10.73 13.33
N PHE A 17 5.14 10.06 12.59
CA PHE A 17 4.82 9.59 11.23
C PHE A 17 3.94 8.33 11.28
N TYR A 18 4.19 7.40 12.20
CA TYR A 18 3.33 6.25 12.47
C TYR A 18 1.94 6.67 12.93
N MET A 19 1.87 7.66 13.83
CA MET A 19 0.59 8.27 14.24
C MET A 19 -0.08 9.01 13.08
N LEU A 20 0.68 9.66 12.20
CA LEU A 20 0.14 10.34 11.02
C LEU A 20 -0.37 9.33 10.00
N VAL A 21 0.40 8.29 9.68
CA VAL A 21 0.00 7.22 8.76
C VAL A 21 -1.16 6.40 9.35
N ASN A 22 -1.12 6.03 10.63
CA ASN A 22 -2.25 5.39 11.30
C ASN A 22 -3.46 6.33 11.45
N ARG A 23 -3.23 7.61 11.67
CA ARG A 23 -4.31 8.60 11.72
C ARG A 23 -4.93 8.82 10.33
N ILE A 24 -4.17 8.72 9.25
CA ILE A 24 -4.67 8.76 7.87
C ILE A 24 -5.28 7.40 7.48
N LEU A 25 -4.74 6.29 7.96
CA LEU A 25 -5.25 4.94 7.74
C LEU A 25 -6.44 4.60 8.65
N MET A 26 -6.49 5.17 9.88
CA MET A 26 -7.51 4.94 10.89
C MET A 26 -8.44 6.13 11.08
N ALA A 27 -8.07 7.33 10.60
CA ALA A 27 -8.71 8.58 10.98
C ALA A 27 -9.90 8.92 10.14
N LEU A 28 -10.48 8.23 9.41
CA LEU A 28 -11.80 8.37 8.78
C LEU A 28 -11.91 7.28 7.71
N THR A 29 -12.67 6.28 7.96
CA THR A 29 -13.10 5.36 6.90
C THR A 29 -13.73 6.22 5.79
N THR A 30 -13.68 5.75 4.56
CA THR A 30 -14.37 6.42 3.43
C THR A 30 -15.81 6.78 3.80
N GLU A 31 -16.43 5.96 4.62
CA GLU A 31 -17.79 6.11 5.14
C GLU A 31 -17.92 7.33 6.10
N GLN A 32 -16.96 7.54 6.97
CA GLN A 32 -16.93 8.71 7.86
C GLN A 32 -16.70 10.00 7.08
N LEU A 33 -15.76 10.01 6.12
CA LEU A 33 -15.51 11.15 5.24
C LEU A 33 -16.75 11.47 4.38
N LEU A 34 -17.43 10.46 3.86
CA LEU A 34 -18.69 10.64 3.14
C LEU A 34 -19.77 11.23 4.03
N LYS A 35 -19.89 10.76 5.27
CA LYS A 35 -20.84 11.31 6.23
C LYS A 35 -20.57 12.79 6.52
N GLU A 36 -19.32 13.14 6.78
CA GLU A 36 -18.92 14.55 6.97
C GLU A 36 -19.28 15.41 5.73
N LEU A 37 -18.97 14.93 4.52
CA LEU A 37 -19.32 15.60 3.26
C LEU A 37 -20.82 15.80 3.10
N HIS A 38 -21.62 14.78 3.44
CA HIS A 38 -23.09 14.87 3.37
C HIS A 38 -23.70 15.85 4.38
N GLU A 39 -22.99 16.11 5.49
CA GLU A 39 -23.44 17.08 6.52
C GLU A 39 -23.11 18.52 6.15
N LEU A 40 -22.22 18.78 5.17
CA LEU A 40 -21.89 20.13 4.71
C LEU A 40 -23.08 20.75 3.96
N LYS A 41 -23.42 22.01 4.33
CA LYS A 41 -24.57 22.71 3.76
C LYS A 41 -24.21 23.93 2.90
N HIS A 42 -23.01 24.46 3.06
CA HIS A 42 -22.56 25.68 2.39
C HIS A 42 -21.19 25.51 1.75
N ASP A 43 -20.96 26.18 0.63
CA ASP A 43 -19.68 26.15 -0.11
C ASP A 43 -18.48 26.55 0.77
N ALA A 44 -18.69 27.51 1.68
CA ALA A 44 -17.65 27.93 2.63
C ALA A 44 -17.22 26.82 3.62
N ASP A 45 -18.11 25.89 3.94
CA ASP A 45 -17.79 24.75 4.79
C ASP A 45 -17.01 23.67 4.00
N LEU A 46 -17.37 23.49 2.71
CA LEU A 46 -16.61 22.64 1.79
C LEU A 46 -15.17 23.13 1.64
N GLU A 47 -14.95 24.43 1.42
CA GLU A 47 -13.60 25.01 1.31
C GLU A 47 -12.76 24.76 2.58
N LYS A 48 -13.34 24.94 3.76
CA LYS A 48 -12.67 24.65 5.04
C LYS A 48 -12.36 23.16 5.19
N TRP A 49 -13.30 22.29 4.81
CA TRP A 49 -13.12 20.85 4.86
C TRP A 49 -12.02 20.39 3.90
N LEU A 50 -12.01 20.91 2.66
CA LEU A 50 -10.95 20.64 1.68
C LEU A 50 -9.58 21.09 2.20
N ALA A 51 -9.48 22.28 2.79
CA ALA A 51 -8.24 22.79 3.37
C ALA A 51 -7.75 21.91 4.53
N SER A 52 -8.66 21.41 5.38
CA SER A 52 -8.32 20.53 6.50
C SER A 52 -7.91 19.12 6.06
N THR A 53 -8.49 18.62 4.98
CA THR A 53 -8.24 17.26 4.44
C THR A 53 -7.00 17.25 3.54
N SER A 54 -6.74 18.31 2.79
CA SER A 54 -5.60 18.42 1.87
C SER A 54 -4.23 18.47 2.56
N SER A 55 -4.18 18.87 3.83
CA SER A 55 -2.90 19.07 4.55
C SER A 55 -2.17 17.77 4.91
N SER A 56 -2.71 16.60 4.60
CA SER A 56 -2.12 15.31 4.95
C SER A 56 -2.07 14.29 3.81
N VAL A 57 -1.81 14.76 2.59
CA VAL A 57 -1.66 13.85 1.44
C VAL A 57 -0.40 13.01 1.62
N VAL A 58 -0.58 11.75 2.04
CA VAL A 58 0.50 10.76 2.02
C VAL A 58 0.79 10.40 0.56
N THR A 59 2.01 10.58 0.14
CA THR A 59 2.46 10.19 -1.19
C THR A 59 2.81 8.70 -1.23
N LEU A 60 2.77 8.08 -2.42
CA LEU A 60 3.14 6.68 -2.60
C LEU A 60 4.54 6.38 -2.06
N HIS A 61 5.54 7.22 -2.37
CA HIS A 61 6.91 6.99 -1.92
C HIS A 61 7.05 7.07 -0.39
N ALA A 62 6.38 8.01 0.27
CA ALA A 62 6.39 8.09 1.73
C ALA A 62 5.75 6.86 2.38
N TYR A 63 4.70 6.32 1.75
CA TYR A 63 4.06 5.10 2.21
C TYR A 63 4.92 3.86 1.99
N LEU A 64 5.59 3.75 0.84
CA LEU A 64 6.55 2.69 0.56
C LEU A 64 7.73 2.70 1.54
N ASP A 65 8.28 3.87 1.86
CA ASP A 65 9.34 4.00 2.88
C ASP A 65 8.85 3.58 4.27
N PHE A 66 7.60 3.89 4.62
CA PHE A 66 6.98 3.41 5.86
C PHE A 66 6.86 1.88 5.88
N LEU A 67 6.35 1.27 4.81
CA LEU A 67 6.21 -0.19 4.70
C LEU A 67 7.56 -0.89 4.76
N LEU A 68 8.58 -0.36 4.08
CA LEU A 68 9.93 -0.88 4.11
C LEU A 68 10.53 -0.87 5.54
N LYS A 69 10.34 0.23 6.26
CA LYS A 69 10.77 0.33 7.67
C LYS A 69 10.00 -0.61 8.59
N LYS A 70 8.70 -0.75 8.36
CA LYS A 70 7.83 -1.66 9.13
C LYS A 70 8.23 -3.13 8.92
N SER A 71 8.53 -3.52 7.68
CA SER A 71 8.93 -4.89 7.33
C SER A 71 10.35 -5.25 7.82
N GLY A 72 11.22 -4.26 8.02
CA GLY A 72 12.62 -4.46 8.36
C GLY A 72 13.50 -4.94 7.18
N PHE A 73 12.93 -5.04 5.98
CA PHE A 73 13.68 -5.44 4.79
C PHE A 73 14.53 -4.28 4.24
N LYS A 74 15.62 -4.65 3.54
CA LYS A 74 16.41 -3.69 2.77
C LYS A 74 15.75 -3.46 1.40
N ARG A 75 15.76 -2.22 0.91
CA ARG A 75 15.22 -1.86 -0.40
C ARG A 75 15.73 -2.76 -1.53
N ALA A 76 17.04 -3.00 -1.57
CA ALA A 76 17.65 -3.85 -2.59
C ALA A 76 17.14 -5.31 -2.54
N GLN A 77 16.82 -5.82 -1.35
CA GLN A 77 16.21 -7.13 -1.18
C GLN A 77 14.78 -7.13 -1.73
N VAL A 78 13.96 -6.15 -1.35
CA VAL A 78 12.58 -6.04 -1.83
C VAL A 78 12.53 -5.91 -3.35
N CYS A 79 13.40 -5.09 -3.97
CA CYS A 79 13.46 -4.97 -5.44
C CYS A 79 13.80 -6.31 -6.10
N ARG A 80 14.77 -7.06 -5.56
CA ARG A 80 15.15 -8.38 -6.08
C ARG A 80 14.01 -9.38 -5.96
N ASP A 81 13.40 -9.48 -4.76
CA ASP A 81 12.34 -10.44 -4.48
C ASP A 81 11.03 -10.09 -5.25
N ALA A 82 10.84 -8.80 -5.57
CA ALA A 82 9.78 -8.31 -6.45
C ALA A 82 10.09 -8.44 -7.94
N HIS A 83 11.27 -8.92 -8.33
CA HIS A 83 11.74 -8.93 -9.73
C HIS A 83 11.64 -7.54 -10.40
N VAL A 84 11.96 -6.49 -9.66
CA VAL A 84 12.00 -5.09 -10.12
C VAL A 84 13.45 -4.68 -10.31
N ASP A 85 13.78 -4.07 -11.46
CA ASP A 85 15.12 -3.50 -11.69
C ASP A 85 15.52 -2.57 -10.54
N ALA A 86 16.76 -2.66 -10.09
CA ALA A 86 17.24 -1.92 -8.91
C ALA A 86 17.16 -0.40 -9.11
N THR A 87 17.48 0.09 -10.32
CA THR A 87 17.41 1.53 -10.65
C THR A 87 15.98 2.01 -10.69
N PHE A 88 15.10 1.24 -11.34
CA PHE A 88 13.67 1.55 -11.40
C PHE A 88 13.02 1.50 -10.01
N GLY A 89 13.32 0.47 -9.22
CA GLY A 89 12.85 0.38 -7.83
C GLY A 89 13.31 1.58 -6.99
N TYR A 90 14.60 2.00 -7.12
CA TYR A 90 15.11 3.18 -6.43
C TYR A 90 14.30 4.45 -6.79
N GLN A 91 14.00 4.65 -8.07
CA GLN A 91 13.21 5.79 -8.54
C GLN A 91 11.77 5.80 -7.99
N ILE A 92 11.13 4.60 -7.87
CA ILE A 92 9.80 4.46 -7.28
C ILE A 92 9.85 4.85 -5.80
N PHE A 93 10.81 4.33 -5.03
CA PHE A 93 10.95 4.65 -3.60
C PHE A 93 11.32 6.11 -3.35
N GLN A 94 11.96 6.80 -4.32
CA GLN A 94 12.21 8.25 -4.24
C GLN A 94 11.06 9.12 -4.72
N GLY A 95 10.03 8.53 -5.34
CA GLY A 95 8.91 9.27 -5.90
C GLY A 95 9.23 10.02 -7.20
N THR A 96 10.39 9.73 -7.82
CA THR A 96 10.79 10.35 -9.10
C THR A 96 10.16 9.64 -10.30
N ARG A 97 9.58 8.44 -10.10
CA ARG A 97 8.90 7.67 -11.13
C ARG A 97 7.68 6.93 -10.56
N GLY A 98 6.60 6.89 -11.34
CA GLY A 98 5.41 6.12 -11.03
C GLY A 98 5.65 4.61 -11.22
N ALA A 99 4.78 3.79 -10.64
CA ALA A 99 4.80 2.34 -10.77
C ALA A 99 3.47 1.84 -11.35
N SER A 100 3.54 0.83 -12.23
CA SER A 100 2.35 0.14 -12.72
C SER A 100 1.67 -0.65 -11.60
N ARG A 101 0.39 -1.01 -11.78
CA ARG A 101 -0.34 -1.86 -10.84
C ARG A 101 0.40 -3.18 -10.58
N ASN A 102 0.89 -3.84 -11.62
CA ASN A 102 1.64 -5.10 -11.49
C ASN A 102 2.95 -4.90 -10.71
N THR A 103 3.66 -3.79 -10.95
CA THR A 103 4.86 -3.46 -10.17
C THR A 103 4.54 -3.27 -8.68
N LEU A 104 3.45 -2.56 -8.35
CA LEU A 104 3.02 -2.39 -6.96
C LEU A 104 2.62 -3.71 -6.31
N LEU A 105 1.92 -4.59 -7.03
CA LEU A 105 1.55 -5.92 -6.52
C LEU A 105 2.78 -6.79 -6.24
N ARG A 106 3.79 -6.76 -7.12
CA ARG A 106 5.07 -7.46 -6.89
C ARG A 106 5.80 -6.92 -5.66
N LEU A 107 5.83 -5.60 -5.49
CA LEU A 107 6.39 -4.97 -4.28
C LEU A 107 5.60 -5.36 -3.02
N ALA A 108 4.27 -5.46 -3.10
CA ALA A 108 3.42 -5.89 -1.99
C ALA A 108 3.74 -7.33 -1.54
N LEU A 109 3.86 -8.26 -2.48
CA LEU A 109 4.24 -9.63 -2.21
C LEU A 109 5.64 -9.72 -1.58
N ALA A 110 6.63 -9.02 -2.15
CA ALA A 110 8.00 -8.99 -1.63
C ALA A 110 8.13 -8.33 -0.25
N LEU A 111 7.24 -7.39 0.09
CA LEU A 111 7.18 -6.75 1.41
C LEU A 111 6.39 -7.56 2.43
N HIS A 112 5.69 -8.63 2.01
CA HIS A 112 4.79 -9.42 2.85
C HIS A 112 3.76 -8.57 3.62
N ILE A 113 3.19 -7.58 2.95
CA ILE A 113 2.19 -6.68 3.52
C ILE A 113 0.78 -7.26 3.38
N THR A 114 -0.13 -6.76 4.21
CA THR A 114 -1.53 -7.20 4.23
C THR A 114 -2.31 -6.72 3.00
N LEU A 115 -3.45 -7.37 2.70
CA LEU A 115 -4.39 -6.92 1.66
C LEU A 115 -4.80 -5.45 1.85
N TYR A 116 -5.05 -5.04 3.10
CA TYR A 116 -5.41 -3.66 3.41
C TYR A 116 -4.30 -2.68 3.02
N GLU A 117 -3.06 -2.96 3.41
CA GLU A 117 -1.90 -2.12 3.07
C GLU A 117 -1.62 -2.10 1.58
N THR A 118 -1.81 -3.24 0.91
CA THR A 118 -1.72 -3.34 -0.56
C THR A 118 -2.73 -2.44 -1.23
N ASN A 119 -3.99 -2.46 -0.80
CA ASN A 119 -5.04 -1.62 -1.36
C ASN A 119 -4.81 -0.12 -1.12
N VAL A 120 -4.24 0.26 0.03
CA VAL A 120 -3.79 1.64 0.28
C VAL A 120 -2.69 2.03 -0.69
N MET A 121 -1.66 1.17 -0.85
CA MET A 121 -0.55 1.41 -1.78
C MET A 121 -1.02 1.56 -3.23
N LEU A 122 -1.94 0.70 -3.67
CA LEU A 122 -2.52 0.77 -5.01
C LEU A 122 -3.25 2.10 -5.23
N ARG A 123 -4.09 2.53 -4.29
CA ARG A 123 -4.80 3.82 -4.36
C ARG A 123 -3.84 5.01 -4.41
N LEU A 124 -2.80 5.01 -3.59
CA LEU A 124 -1.76 6.05 -3.63
C LEU A 124 -0.99 6.07 -4.95
N GLY A 125 -0.87 4.92 -5.62
CA GLY A 125 -0.32 4.78 -6.97
C GLY A 125 -1.29 5.11 -8.10
N GLY A 126 -2.50 5.55 -7.80
CA GLY A 126 -3.54 5.83 -8.80
C GLY A 126 -4.12 4.58 -9.46
N CYS A 127 -3.99 3.41 -8.81
CA CYS A 127 -4.46 2.13 -9.31
C CYS A 127 -5.70 1.65 -8.56
N ASN A 128 -6.51 0.81 -9.25
CA ASN A 128 -7.65 0.17 -8.63
C ASN A 128 -7.22 -0.81 -7.53
N ALA A 129 -7.97 -0.82 -6.42
CA ALA A 129 -7.83 -1.80 -5.36
C ALA A 129 -8.09 -3.22 -5.87
N LEU A 130 -7.57 -4.22 -5.16
CA LEU A 130 -7.86 -5.63 -5.43
C LEU A 130 -9.32 -5.94 -5.14
N TYR A 131 -9.95 -6.72 -6.05
CA TYR A 131 -11.35 -7.08 -5.97
C TYR A 131 -11.53 -8.60 -6.05
N CYS A 132 -11.97 -9.21 -4.97
CA CYS A 132 -12.02 -10.68 -4.81
C CYS A 132 -12.92 -11.43 -5.82
N LYS A 133 -13.80 -10.74 -6.56
CA LYS A 133 -14.61 -11.38 -7.62
C LYS A 133 -13.87 -11.50 -8.95
N GLU A 134 -12.76 -10.78 -9.13
CA GLU A 134 -11.87 -10.93 -10.28
C GLU A 134 -10.87 -12.06 -10.01
N LYS A 135 -10.79 -13.04 -10.92
CA LYS A 135 -9.94 -14.23 -10.74
C LYS A 135 -8.48 -13.90 -10.50
N PHE A 136 -7.93 -12.95 -11.28
CA PHE A 136 -6.57 -12.47 -11.13
C PHE A 136 -6.33 -11.90 -9.73
N ASP A 137 -7.21 -10.99 -9.30
CA ASP A 137 -7.11 -10.33 -8.00
C ASP A 137 -7.28 -11.33 -6.85
N ALA A 138 -8.18 -12.31 -6.99
CA ALA A 138 -8.39 -13.35 -6.00
C ALA A 138 -7.13 -14.19 -5.77
N ILE A 139 -6.39 -14.55 -6.84
CA ILE A 139 -5.12 -15.27 -6.74
C ILE A 139 -4.06 -14.42 -6.05
N VAL A 140 -3.97 -13.13 -6.39
CA VAL A 140 -3.03 -12.21 -5.73
C VAL A 140 -3.36 -12.04 -4.25
N ILE A 141 -4.66 -11.88 -3.90
CA ILE A 141 -5.11 -11.82 -2.50
C ILE A 141 -4.69 -13.08 -1.74
N PHE A 142 -4.93 -14.25 -2.32
CA PHE A 142 -4.50 -15.52 -1.73
C PHE A 142 -2.98 -15.57 -1.53
N GLY A 143 -2.20 -15.08 -2.52
CA GLY A 143 -0.75 -14.97 -2.42
C GLY A 143 -0.29 -14.08 -1.26
N LEU A 144 -0.93 -12.92 -1.07
CA LEU A 144 -0.65 -12.00 0.04
C LEU A 144 -0.96 -12.66 1.40
N ASP A 145 -2.13 -13.27 1.55
CA ASP A 145 -2.57 -13.88 2.80
C ASP A 145 -1.68 -15.07 3.22
N HIS A 146 -1.13 -15.79 2.23
CA HIS A 146 -0.26 -16.96 2.45
C HIS A 146 1.23 -16.64 2.29
N GLN A 147 1.61 -15.36 2.19
CA GLN A 147 3.00 -14.90 2.06
C GLN A 147 3.77 -15.59 0.93
N ARG A 148 3.08 -15.81 -0.20
CA ARG A 148 3.68 -16.41 -1.40
C ARG A 148 4.64 -15.45 -2.08
N SER A 149 5.66 -16.01 -2.72
CA SER A 149 6.59 -15.24 -3.55
C SER A 149 5.95 -14.83 -4.88
N VAL A 150 6.56 -13.87 -5.58
CA VAL A 150 6.11 -13.47 -6.93
C VAL A 150 6.10 -14.63 -7.92
N PRO A 151 7.14 -15.51 -7.98
CA PRO A 151 7.09 -16.72 -8.80
C PRO A 151 5.92 -17.64 -8.46
N ASP A 152 5.67 -17.92 -7.16
CA ASP A 152 4.56 -18.80 -6.78
C ASP A 152 3.21 -18.26 -7.24
N VAL A 153 3.00 -16.94 -7.15
CA VAL A 153 1.77 -16.29 -7.63
C VAL A 153 1.68 -16.35 -9.15
N ASN A 154 2.79 -16.17 -9.85
CA ASN A 154 2.83 -16.30 -11.31
C ASN A 154 2.52 -17.74 -11.77
N ASP A 155 3.01 -18.77 -11.08
CA ASP A 155 2.67 -20.16 -11.36
C ASP A 155 1.17 -20.40 -11.20
N MET A 156 0.56 -19.88 -10.12
CA MET A 156 -0.90 -19.97 -9.92
C MET A 156 -1.67 -19.23 -11.02
N LEU A 157 -1.22 -18.04 -11.44
CA LEU A 157 -1.84 -17.30 -12.54
C LEU A 157 -1.74 -18.07 -13.86
N TYR A 158 -0.58 -18.66 -14.15
CA TYR A 158 -0.35 -19.47 -15.34
C TYR A 158 -1.28 -20.70 -15.40
N ASP A 159 -1.40 -21.44 -14.30
CA ASP A 159 -2.26 -22.60 -14.19
C ASP A 159 -3.75 -22.29 -14.46
N HIS A 160 -4.12 -21.04 -14.21
CA HIS A 160 -5.48 -20.53 -14.48
C HIS A 160 -5.63 -19.78 -15.82
N ASN A 161 -4.61 -19.81 -16.70
CA ASN A 161 -4.57 -19.09 -17.97
C ASN A 161 -4.83 -17.57 -17.82
N LEU A 162 -4.26 -16.97 -16.80
CA LEU A 162 -4.35 -15.53 -16.52
C LEU A 162 -3.02 -14.83 -16.86
N PRO A 163 -3.07 -13.48 -17.12
CA PRO A 163 -1.85 -12.72 -17.31
C PRO A 163 -0.94 -12.80 -16.08
N LEU A 164 0.39 -12.87 -16.28
CA LEU A 164 1.35 -12.90 -15.20
C LEU A 164 1.61 -11.50 -14.63
N LEU A 165 2.17 -11.45 -13.43
CA LEU A 165 2.70 -10.23 -12.81
C LEU A 165 4.06 -9.86 -13.47
N GLU A 166 4.08 -9.62 -14.76
CA GLU A 166 5.32 -9.31 -15.49
C GLU A 166 5.81 -7.88 -15.26
N ALA A 167 7.10 -7.67 -15.62
CA ALA A 167 7.80 -6.40 -15.53
C ALA A 167 7.34 -5.40 -16.59
#